data_73b719838e0051a65f0575fc8f1f87c0
#
_entry.id   73b719838e0051a65f0575fc8f1f87c0
#
_cell.length_a   1.000
_cell.length_b   1.000
_cell.length_c   1.000
_cell.angle_alpha   90.00
_cell.angle_beta   90.00
_cell.angle_gamma   90.00
#
_symmetry.space_group_name_H-M   'P 1'
#
loop_
_entity.id
_entity.type
_entity.pdbx_description
1 polymer ?
#
loop_
_entity_poly.entity_id
_entity_poly.type
_entity_poly.pdbx_seq_one_letter_code
_entity_poly.pdbx_strand_id
1 'polypeptide(L)'
;MAGPPDFRDRIVLVTGVGRAGQIGNAVALAFGRGGAKLVVADLNAVGVAERAREFAAAGIEARPCAGDLTLPDIAALAVETALRAFGRLDVVVNLAGGLTTYGPIERIGVHDFDREIAINLKTTFLVSQAAVGALAATRGAIVNVASIAVLESQAPMAAYVAAKAGIAGLTRSLALELGDRGIRVNAVAPGMVRTADNVAAVGAGAAYVELAAIADGILSLADPAATATGQILPIRPPAG
;
A
#
# COMPACT_ATOMS: atom_id res chain seq x y z
N MET A 1 0.07 -6.05 -26.82
CA MET A 1 -0.06 -5.52 -25.44
C MET A 1 -0.71 -6.60 -24.61
N ALA A 2 -0.13 -6.99 -23.47
CA ALA A 2 -0.78 -7.91 -22.55
C ALA A 2 -2.10 -7.26 -22.06
N GLY A 3 -3.15 -8.06 -21.88
CA GLY A 3 -4.39 -7.59 -21.28
C GLY A 3 -4.18 -7.15 -19.83
N PRO A 4 -5.17 -6.53 -19.17
CA PRO A 4 -5.07 -6.18 -17.76
C PRO A 4 -4.80 -7.44 -16.93
N PRO A 5 -4.02 -7.33 -15.82
CA PRO A 5 -3.74 -8.47 -14.95
C PRO A 5 -5.01 -9.13 -14.44
N ASP A 6 -5.04 -10.46 -14.44
CA ASP A 6 -6.18 -11.26 -13.98
C ASP A 6 -5.94 -11.71 -12.53
N PHE A 7 -6.81 -11.26 -11.64
CA PHE A 7 -6.76 -11.58 -10.22
C PHE A 7 -7.92 -12.50 -9.77
N ARG A 8 -8.63 -13.16 -10.69
CA ARG A 8 -9.66 -14.13 -10.35
C ARG A 8 -9.09 -15.20 -9.40
N ASP A 9 -9.85 -15.51 -8.37
CA ASP A 9 -9.46 -16.45 -7.31
C ASP A 9 -8.23 -16.02 -6.48
N ARG A 10 -7.78 -14.77 -6.59
CA ARG A 10 -6.72 -14.21 -5.76
C ARG A 10 -7.28 -13.45 -4.58
N ILE A 11 -6.62 -13.62 -3.44
CA ILE A 11 -6.95 -12.92 -2.20
C ILE A 11 -5.92 -11.81 -1.98
N VAL A 12 -6.40 -10.58 -1.88
CA VAL A 12 -5.56 -9.39 -1.76
C VAL A 12 -5.87 -8.66 -0.46
N LEU A 13 -4.86 -8.45 0.36
CA LEU A 13 -4.92 -7.57 1.52
C LEU A 13 -4.41 -6.18 1.12
N VAL A 14 -5.27 -5.16 1.25
CA VAL A 14 -4.90 -3.75 1.03
C VAL A 14 -5.05 -2.98 2.33
N THR A 15 -3.99 -2.32 2.79
CA THR A 15 -4.01 -1.46 3.98
C THR A 15 -4.24 0.00 3.60
N GLY A 16 -4.82 0.82 4.51
CA GLY A 16 -5.08 2.24 4.25
C GLY A 16 -6.30 2.51 3.35
N VAL A 17 -7.40 1.74 3.52
CA VAL A 17 -8.59 1.78 2.64
C VAL A 17 -9.76 2.56 3.24
N GLY A 18 -9.63 3.14 4.44
CA GLY A 18 -10.75 3.74 5.18
C GLY A 18 -11.37 5.02 4.57
N ARG A 19 -10.72 5.64 3.56
CA ARG A 19 -11.18 6.92 3.00
C ARG A 19 -11.54 6.78 1.53
N ALA A 20 -12.77 7.23 1.16
CA ALA A 20 -13.21 7.30 -0.23
C ALA A 20 -12.33 8.24 -1.06
N GLY A 21 -12.15 7.94 -2.35
CA GLY A 21 -11.40 8.81 -3.27
C GLY A 21 -9.90 8.94 -2.96
N GLN A 22 -9.36 8.11 -2.07
CA GLN A 22 -7.94 8.03 -1.76
C GLN A 22 -7.29 6.82 -2.46
N ILE A 23 -5.97 6.74 -2.41
CA ILE A 23 -5.18 5.72 -3.12
C ILE A 23 -5.64 4.30 -2.74
N GLY A 24 -5.81 4.01 -1.44
CA GLY A 24 -6.20 2.68 -0.97
C GLY A 24 -7.55 2.22 -1.51
N ASN A 25 -8.55 3.12 -1.55
CA ASN A 25 -9.85 2.84 -2.15
C ASN A 25 -9.74 2.56 -3.66
N ALA A 26 -8.98 3.36 -4.41
CA ALA A 26 -8.79 3.18 -5.85
C ALA A 26 -8.07 1.85 -6.16
N VAL A 27 -7.03 1.51 -5.40
CA VAL A 27 -6.25 0.27 -5.55
C VAL A 27 -7.12 -0.95 -5.23
N ALA A 28 -7.84 -0.94 -4.11
CA ALA A 28 -8.73 -2.03 -3.74
C ALA A 28 -9.82 -2.26 -4.80
N LEU A 29 -10.43 -1.17 -5.31
CA LEU A 29 -11.42 -1.24 -6.39
C LEU A 29 -10.84 -1.83 -7.67
N ALA A 30 -9.60 -1.46 -8.03
CA ALA A 30 -8.93 -1.98 -9.22
C ALA A 30 -8.66 -3.49 -9.12
N PHE A 31 -8.17 -3.99 -7.98
CA PHE A 31 -8.04 -5.43 -7.74
C PHE A 31 -9.38 -6.15 -7.80
N GLY A 32 -10.42 -5.61 -7.14
CA GLY A 32 -11.75 -6.22 -7.16
C GLY A 32 -12.35 -6.30 -8.56
N ARG A 33 -12.18 -5.26 -9.39
CA ARG A 33 -12.57 -5.27 -10.81
C ARG A 33 -11.77 -6.29 -11.63
N GLY A 34 -10.53 -6.57 -11.23
CA GLY A 34 -9.71 -7.66 -11.78
C GLY A 34 -10.11 -9.05 -11.29
N GLY A 35 -11.17 -9.19 -10.47
CA GLY A 35 -11.70 -10.44 -9.97
C GLY A 35 -11.17 -10.91 -8.62
N ALA A 36 -10.34 -10.12 -7.94
CA ALA A 36 -9.84 -10.45 -6.61
C ALA A 36 -10.92 -10.37 -5.54
N LYS A 37 -10.80 -11.24 -4.51
CA LYS A 37 -11.47 -11.05 -3.22
C LYS A 37 -10.53 -10.27 -2.30
N LEU A 38 -11.09 -9.41 -1.44
CA LEU A 38 -10.33 -8.41 -0.71
C LEU A 38 -10.40 -8.60 0.80
N VAL A 39 -9.29 -8.34 1.48
CA VAL A 39 -9.29 -7.85 2.85
C VAL A 39 -8.84 -6.39 2.81
N VAL A 40 -9.62 -5.51 3.42
CA VAL A 40 -9.35 -4.07 3.45
C VAL A 40 -9.14 -3.63 4.89
N ALA A 41 -7.97 -3.08 5.19
CA ALA A 41 -7.59 -2.73 6.55
C ALA A 41 -7.38 -1.22 6.71
N ASP A 42 -7.86 -0.67 7.82
CA ASP A 42 -7.65 0.74 8.18
C ASP A 42 -7.83 0.97 9.69
N LEU A 43 -7.23 2.04 10.21
CA LEU A 43 -7.47 2.53 11.55
C LEU A 43 -8.90 3.04 11.73
N ASN A 44 -9.48 3.64 10.68
CA ASN A 44 -10.84 4.18 10.66
C ASN A 44 -11.86 3.04 10.48
N ALA A 45 -12.37 2.52 11.61
CA ALA A 45 -13.32 1.42 11.63
C ALA A 45 -14.61 1.69 10.84
N VAL A 46 -15.14 2.92 10.92
CA VAL A 46 -16.35 3.32 10.18
C VAL A 46 -16.05 3.35 8.69
N GLY A 47 -14.96 4.02 8.30
CA GLY A 47 -14.59 4.17 6.90
C GLY A 47 -14.29 2.83 6.22
N VAL A 48 -13.55 1.92 6.86
CA VAL A 48 -13.24 0.62 6.26
C VAL A 48 -14.49 -0.25 6.11
N ALA A 49 -15.43 -0.18 7.05
CA ALA A 49 -16.71 -0.87 6.96
C ALA A 49 -17.60 -0.31 5.83
N GLU A 50 -17.62 1.01 5.64
CA GLU A 50 -18.32 1.65 4.52
C GLU A 50 -17.73 1.22 3.17
N ARG A 51 -16.40 1.24 3.04
CA ARG A 51 -15.72 0.78 1.81
C ARG A 51 -16.04 -0.67 1.49
N ALA A 52 -16.05 -1.57 2.50
CA ALA A 52 -16.43 -2.95 2.28
C ALA A 52 -17.87 -3.10 1.76
N ARG A 53 -18.83 -2.28 2.25
CA ARG A 53 -20.21 -2.26 1.73
C ARG A 53 -20.28 -1.75 0.29
N GLU A 54 -19.53 -0.69 -0.05
CA GLU A 54 -19.45 -0.17 -1.41
C GLU A 54 -18.87 -1.20 -2.39
N PHE A 55 -17.82 -1.92 -1.99
CA PHE A 55 -17.27 -3.01 -2.78
C PHE A 55 -18.31 -4.12 -2.98
N ALA A 56 -19.03 -4.52 -1.93
CA ALA A 56 -20.09 -5.52 -2.03
C ALA A 56 -21.22 -5.06 -2.99
N ALA A 57 -21.62 -3.79 -2.94
CA ALA A 57 -22.60 -3.22 -3.87
C ALA A 57 -22.11 -3.22 -5.33
N ALA A 58 -20.80 -3.19 -5.54
CA ALA A 58 -20.15 -3.33 -6.85
C ALA A 58 -19.86 -4.79 -7.25
N GLY A 59 -20.36 -5.78 -6.49
CA GLY A 59 -20.14 -7.21 -6.74
C GLY A 59 -18.76 -7.73 -6.34
N ILE A 60 -18.01 -6.96 -5.55
CA ILE A 60 -16.65 -7.31 -5.09
C ILE A 60 -16.75 -7.85 -3.66
N GLU A 61 -16.29 -9.08 -3.45
CA GLU A 61 -16.26 -9.68 -2.12
C GLU A 61 -15.12 -9.08 -1.29
N ALA A 62 -15.45 -8.38 -0.19
CA ALA A 62 -14.49 -7.72 0.68
C ALA A 62 -14.78 -8.01 2.17
N ARG A 63 -13.74 -8.16 2.96
CA ARG A 63 -13.78 -8.28 4.42
C ARG A 63 -13.04 -7.10 5.06
N PRO A 64 -13.70 -6.31 5.89
CA PRO A 64 -13.05 -5.22 6.61
C PRO A 64 -12.24 -5.76 7.80
N CYS A 65 -11.08 -5.14 8.06
CA CYS A 65 -10.28 -5.31 9.25
C CYS A 65 -9.95 -3.93 9.82
N ALA A 66 -10.56 -3.57 10.93
CA ALA A 66 -10.33 -2.28 11.58
C ALA A 66 -9.31 -2.41 12.70
N GLY A 67 -8.37 -1.47 12.79
CA GLY A 67 -7.43 -1.37 13.90
C GLY A 67 -6.11 -0.70 13.54
N ASP A 68 -5.32 -0.47 14.58
CA ASP A 68 -4.01 0.17 14.47
C ASP A 68 -2.93 -0.83 14.02
N LEU A 69 -2.51 -0.75 12.77
CA LEU A 69 -1.49 -1.61 12.18
C LEU A 69 -0.07 -1.36 12.73
N THR A 70 0.13 -0.37 13.60
CA THR A 70 1.37 -0.22 14.37
C THR A 70 1.48 -1.23 15.52
N LEU A 71 0.39 -1.96 15.80
CA LEU A 71 0.31 -3.02 16.80
C LEU A 71 0.47 -4.40 16.12
N PRO A 72 1.40 -5.27 16.59
CA PRO A 72 1.67 -6.57 15.97
C PRO A 72 0.42 -7.45 15.85
N ASP A 73 -0.41 -7.48 16.89
CA ASP A 73 -1.61 -8.33 16.93
C ASP A 73 -2.64 -7.89 15.87
N ILE A 74 -2.75 -6.59 15.60
CA ILE A 74 -3.67 -6.07 14.57
C ILE A 74 -3.11 -6.34 13.16
N ALA A 75 -1.81 -6.23 12.97
CA ALA A 75 -1.18 -6.62 11.71
C ALA A 75 -1.37 -8.12 11.42
N ALA A 76 -1.23 -8.97 12.43
CA ALA A 76 -1.52 -10.39 12.34
C ALA A 76 -3.00 -10.66 12.06
N LEU A 77 -3.92 -9.95 12.74
CA LEU A 77 -5.37 -10.06 12.53
C LEU A 77 -5.78 -9.76 11.08
N ALA A 78 -5.14 -8.78 10.43
CA ALA A 78 -5.42 -8.46 9.03
C ALA A 78 -5.11 -9.65 8.10
N VAL A 79 -4.01 -10.35 8.32
CA VAL A 79 -3.63 -11.57 7.59
C VAL A 79 -4.55 -12.73 7.94
N GLU A 80 -4.82 -12.94 9.23
CA GLU A 80 -5.75 -13.99 9.69
C GLU A 80 -7.16 -13.81 9.11
N THR A 81 -7.60 -12.57 8.93
CA THR A 81 -8.89 -12.27 8.29
C THR A 81 -8.94 -12.86 6.87
N ALA A 82 -7.85 -12.76 6.09
CA ALA A 82 -7.77 -13.37 4.78
C ALA A 82 -7.81 -14.91 4.86
N LEU A 83 -7.03 -15.49 5.75
CA LEU A 83 -6.96 -16.94 5.92
C LEU A 83 -8.28 -17.55 6.41
N ARG A 84 -8.94 -16.90 7.37
CA ARG A 84 -10.25 -17.37 7.90
C ARG A 84 -11.38 -17.23 6.87
N ALA A 85 -11.40 -16.12 6.11
CA ALA A 85 -12.49 -15.86 5.17
C ALA A 85 -12.33 -16.60 3.84
N PHE A 86 -11.08 -16.79 3.38
CA PHE A 86 -10.80 -17.24 2.01
C PHE A 86 -9.81 -18.40 1.92
N GLY A 87 -9.19 -18.81 3.03
CA GLY A 87 -8.27 -19.95 3.08
C GLY A 87 -6.86 -19.68 2.54
N ARG A 88 -6.59 -18.49 2.00
CA ARG A 88 -5.30 -18.12 1.38
C ARG A 88 -5.04 -16.62 1.39
N LEU A 89 -3.81 -16.23 1.07
CA LEU A 89 -3.43 -14.85 0.79
C LEU A 89 -2.41 -14.85 -0.35
N ASP A 90 -2.67 -14.08 -1.41
CA ASP A 90 -1.84 -14.04 -2.61
C ASP A 90 -1.05 -12.72 -2.73
N VAL A 91 -1.64 -11.60 -2.32
CA VAL A 91 -1.01 -10.28 -2.45
C VAL A 91 -1.23 -9.46 -1.17
N VAL A 92 -0.19 -8.76 -0.76
CA VAL A 92 -0.27 -7.70 0.25
C VAL A 92 0.11 -6.37 -0.39
N VAL A 93 -0.74 -5.36 -0.22
CA VAL A 93 -0.43 -3.97 -0.59
C VAL A 93 -0.33 -3.14 0.69
N ASN A 94 0.90 -2.75 1.04
CA ASN A 94 1.18 -1.90 2.19
C ASN A 94 1.07 -0.43 1.80
N LEU A 95 -0.11 0.15 2.03
CA LEU A 95 -0.44 1.53 1.66
C LEU A 95 -0.77 2.39 2.88
N ALA A 96 -1.08 1.79 4.04
CA ALA A 96 -1.32 2.52 5.28
C ALA A 96 -0.14 3.46 5.60
N GLY A 97 -0.46 4.70 5.99
CA GLY A 97 0.50 5.75 6.28
C GLY A 97 0.15 7.06 5.58
N GLY A 98 1.07 7.99 5.61
CA GLY A 98 0.91 9.32 5.01
C GLY A 98 1.94 10.30 5.53
N LEU A 99 1.90 11.53 5.03
CA LEU A 99 2.69 12.65 5.52
C LEU A 99 1.91 13.31 6.68
N THR A 100 2.41 13.18 7.90
CA THR A 100 1.80 13.79 9.09
C THR A 100 2.68 14.88 9.71
N THR A 101 3.97 14.89 9.36
CA THR A 101 4.96 15.80 9.90
C THR A 101 5.61 16.60 8.76
N TYR A 102 5.38 17.91 8.76
CA TYR A 102 5.88 18.83 7.74
C TYR A 102 6.46 20.09 8.40
N GLY A 103 7.71 20.39 8.14
CA GLY A 103 8.37 21.56 8.69
C GLY A 103 9.90 21.42 8.77
N PRO A 104 10.60 22.50 9.10
CA PRO A 104 12.05 22.50 9.25
C PRO A 104 12.48 21.58 10.40
N ILE A 105 13.61 20.91 10.23
CA ILE A 105 14.05 19.82 11.10
C ILE A 105 14.17 20.21 12.57
N GLU A 106 14.57 21.43 12.85
CA GLU A 106 14.73 21.96 14.22
C GLU A 106 13.40 22.15 14.95
N ARG A 107 12.25 22.03 14.25
CA ARG A 107 10.90 22.12 14.82
C ARG A 107 10.19 20.76 14.89
N ILE A 108 10.80 19.71 14.36
CA ILE A 108 10.22 18.36 14.42
C ILE A 108 10.54 17.79 15.80
N GLY A 109 9.48 17.55 16.60
CA GLY A 109 9.60 16.85 17.88
C GLY A 109 9.95 15.37 17.68
N VAL A 110 10.65 14.78 18.66
CA VAL A 110 10.97 13.33 18.63
C VAL A 110 9.71 12.48 18.51
N HIS A 111 8.64 12.84 19.23
CA HIS A 111 7.35 12.17 19.15
C HIS A 111 6.75 12.20 17.74
N ASP A 112 6.85 13.32 17.02
CA ASP A 112 6.35 13.44 15.66
C ASP A 112 7.18 12.60 14.68
N PHE A 113 8.50 12.58 14.89
CA PHE A 113 9.39 11.68 14.13
C PHE A 113 9.03 10.22 14.37
N ASP A 114 8.90 9.79 15.63
CA ASP A 114 8.55 8.40 15.99
C ASP A 114 7.19 8.00 15.39
N ARG A 115 6.21 8.91 15.45
CA ARG A 115 4.90 8.70 14.84
C ARG A 115 4.99 8.51 13.33
N GLU A 116 5.77 9.35 12.63
CA GLU A 116 5.96 9.26 11.19
C GLU A 116 6.59 7.92 10.79
N ILE A 117 7.59 7.46 11.54
CA ILE A 117 8.20 6.13 11.37
C ILE A 117 7.18 5.02 11.65
N ALA A 118 6.41 5.14 12.74
CA ALA A 118 5.45 4.11 13.15
C ALA A 118 4.35 3.88 12.11
N ILE A 119 3.69 4.96 11.65
CA ILE A 119 2.54 4.83 10.75
C ILE A 119 2.93 4.44 9.31
N ASN A 120 4.17 4.71 8.88
CA ASN A 120 4.64 4.39 7.53
C ASN A 120 5.49 3.11 7.50
N LEU A 121 6.64 3.10 8.19
CA LEU A 121 7.62 2.03 8.08
C LEU A 121 7.25 0.82 8.96
N LYS A 122 6.90 1.06 10.24
CA LYS A 122 6.59 -0.04 11.17
C LYS A 122 5.33 -0.80 10.72
N THR A 123 4.27 -0.12 10.25
CA THR A 123 3.08 -0.78 9.70
C THR A 123 3.44 -1.68 8.53
N THR A 124 4.22 -1.17 7.57
CA THR A 124 4.71 -1.94 6.41
C THR A 124 5.49 -3.17 6.85
N PHE A 125 6.38 -3.03 7.85
CA PHE A 125 7.17 -4.14 8.38
C PHE A 125 6.28 -5.20 9.04
N LEU A 126 5.39 -4.80 9.95
CA LEU A 126 4.56 -5.75 10.73
C LEU A 126 3.58 -6.54 9.85
N VAL A 127 2.92 -5.88 8.90
CA VAL A 127 2.01 -6.56 7.97
C VAL A 127 2.77 -7.49 7.05
N SER A 128 3.94 -7.07 6.53
CA SER A 128 4.80 -7.93 5.72
C SER A 128 5.26 -9.15 6.50
N GLN A 129 5.74 -8.97 7.74
CA GLN A 129 6.20 -10.04 8.62
C GLN A 129 5.08 -11.07 8.88
N ALA A 130 3.88 -10.60 9.23
CA ALA A 130 2.73 -11.47 9.48
C ALA A 130 2.32 -12.28 8.23
N ALA A 131 2.47 -11.71 7.04
CA ALA A 131 2.03 -12.32 5.80
C ALA A 131 2.99 -13.37 5.23
N VAL A 132 4.25 -13.43 5.68
CA VAL A 132 5.29 -14.28 5.05
C VAL A 132 4.87 -15.74 4.91
N GLY A 133 4.26 -16.34 5.96
CA GLY A 133 3.85 -17.75 5.93
C GLY A 133 2.75 -18.01 4.88
N ALA A 134 1.75 -17.15 4.83
CA ALA A 134 0.64 -17.25 3.88
C ALA A 134 1.08 -17.02 2.43
N LEU A 135 1.93 -16.01 2.21
CA LEU A 135 2.45 -15.69 0.88
C LEU A 135 3.42 -16.77 0.36
N ALA A 136 4.20 -17.41 1.22
CA ALA A 136 5.05 -18.52 0.82
C ALA A 136 4.24 -19.72 0.27
N ALA A 137 3.08 -20.01 0.88
CA ALA A 137 2.19 -21.07 0.42
C ALA A 137 1.58 -20.81 -0.96
N THR A 138 1.46 -19.55 -1.37
CA THR A 138 0.86 -19.14 -2.66
C THR A 138 1.88 -18.65 -3.67
N ARG A 139 3.18 -18.55 -3.30
CA ARG A 139 4.24 -17.88 -4.07
C ARG A 139 3.81 -16.45 -4.43
N GLY A 140 3.31 -15.74 -3.45
CA GLY A 140 2.60 -14.47 -3.59
C GLY A 140 3.50 -13.25 -3.78
N ALA A 141 2.91 -12.08 -3.60
CA ALA A 141 3.62 -10.81 -3.76
C ALA A 141 3.32 -9.80 -2.64
N ILE A 142 4.31 -8.98 -2.31
CA ILE A 142 4.17 -7.78 -1.50
C ILE A 142 4.45 -6.57 -2.39
N VAL A 143 3.54 -5.60 -2.39
CA VAL A 143 3.74 -4.30 -3.02
C VAL A 143 3.65 -3.21 -1.96
N ASN A 144 4.77 -2.56 -1.71
CA ASN A 144 4.89 -1.46 -0.77
C ASN A 144 4.66 -0.11 -1.44
N VAL A 145 4.24 0.89 -0.68
CA VAL A 145 4.08 2.25 -1.19
C VAL A 145 5.13 3.16 -0.54
N ALA A 146 6.20 3.41 -1.28
CA ALA A 146 7.25 4.39 -0.95
C ALA A 146 6.80 5.81 -1.34
N SER A 147 7.68 6.64 -1.85
CA SER A 147 7.41 7.97 -2.40
C SER A 147 8.49 8.36 -3.38
N ILE A 148 8.17 9.19 -4.36
CA ILE A 148 9.16 9.82 -5.25
C ILE A 148 10.22 10.60 -4.45
N ALA A 149 9.88 11.11 -3.28
CA ALA A 149 10.79 11.84 -2.38
C ALA A 149 12.01 11.00 -1.93
N VAL A 150 11.98 9.67 -2.10
CA VAL A 150 13.12 8.77 -1.86
C VAL A 150 14.16 8.88 -2.98
N LEU A 151 13.72 9.20 -4.18
CA LEU A 151 14.55 9.33 -5.38
C LEU A 151 14.91 10.80 -5.66
N GLU A 152 13.99 11.69 -5.32
CA GLU A 152 14.08 13.14 -5.55
C GLU A 152 13.75 13.83 -4.22
N SER A 153 14.78 13.99 -3.36
CA SER A 153 14.61 14.54 -2.02
C SER A 153 13.86 15.87 -2.02
N GLN A 154 12.92 16.03 -1.10
CA GLN A 154 12.09 17.22 -0.98
C GLN A 154 12.16 17.77 0.44
N ALA A 155 12.22 19.09 0.55
CA ALA A 155 12.18 19.82 1.81
C ALA A 155 10.79 20.46 2.00
N PRO A 156 10.33 20.67 3.23
CA PRO A 156 10.86 20.19 4.50
C PRO A 156 10.08 18.96 5.01
N MET A 157 10.51 17.75 4.64
CA MET A 157 9.83 16.47 4.92
C MET A 157 10.79 15.41 5.48
N ALA A 158 11.77 15.78 6.29
CA ALA A 158 12.86 14.89 6.70
C ALA A 158 12.39 13.58 7.34
N ALA A 159 11.43 13.62 8.28
CA ALA A 159 10.89 12.44 8.94
C ALA A 159 10.15 11.50 7.96
N TYR A 160 9.32 12.08 7.10
CA TYR A 160 8.59 11.32 6.06
C TYR A 160 9.55 10.67 5.05
N VAL A 161 10.54 11.41 4.56
CA VAL A 161 11.55 10.89 3.62
C VAL A 161 12.33 9.76 4.27
N ALA A 162 12.70 9.87 5.55
CA ALA A 162 13.37 8.81 6.30
C ALA A 162 12.51 7.54 6.38
N ALA A 163 11.20 7.68 6.71
CA ALA A 163 10.27 6.56 6.76
C ALA A 163 10.11 5.88 5.39
N LYS A 164 9.93 6.67 4.33
CA LYS A 164 9.74 6.16 2.97
C LYS A 164 11.03 5.57 2.37
N ALA A 165 12.20 6.12 2.72
CA ALA A 165 13.49 5.52 2.39
C ALA A 165 13.69 4.17 3.10
N GLY A 166 13.26 4.08 4.36
CA GLY A 166 13.20 2.82 5.11
C GLY A 166 12.34 1.77 4.40
N ILE A 167 11.16 2.13 3.86
CA ILE A 167 10.31 1.23 3.07
C ILE A 167 11.04 0.74 1.81
N ALA A 168 11.76 1.62 1.10
CA ALA A 168 12.53 1.24 -0.08
C ALA A 168 13.67 0.27 0.27
N GLY A 169 14.39 0.50 1.38
CA GLY A 169 15.40 -0.40 1.92
C GLY A 169 14.81 -1.75 2.32
N LEU A 170 13.70 -1.73 3.08
CA LEU A 170 12.96 -2.94 3.48
C LEU A 170 12.50 -3.77 2.27
N THR A 171 11.97 -3.12 1.24
CA THR A 171 11.55 -3.76 -0.01
C THR A 171 12.67 -4.57 -0.65
N ARG A 172 13.86 -3.97 -0.79
CA ARG A 172 15.02 -4.63 -1.39
C ARG A 172 15.54 -5.78 -0.52
N SER A 173 15.59 -5.57 0.80
CA SER A 173 16.03 -6.61 1.74
C SER A 173 15.09 -7.82 1.70
N LEU A 174 13.77 -7.60 1.83
CA LEU A 174 12.80 -8.68 1.79
C LEU A 174 12.74 -9.38 0.42
N ALA A 175 12.99 -8.68 -0.68
CA ALA A 175 13.06 -9.29 -2.00
C ALA A 175 14.17 -10.35 -2.10
N LEU A 176 15.32 -10.09 -1.49
CA LEU A 176 16.43 -11.04 -1.41
C LEU A 176 16.14 -12.17 -0.42
N GLU A 177 15.67 -11.84 0.77
CA GLU A 177 15.41 -12.78 1.86
C GLU A 177 14.31 -13.79 1.52
N LEU A 178 13.25 -13.35 0.84
CA LEU A 178 12.05 -14.14 0.58
C LEU A 178 12.01 -14.77 -0.82
N GLY A 179 13.01 -14.49 -1.66
CA GLY A 179 13.10 -15.00 -3.03
C GLY A 179 13.05 -16.51 -3.12
N ASP A 180 13.82 -17.21 -2.30
CA ASP A 180 13.86 -18.69 -2.26
C ASP A 180 12.52 -19.31 -1.81
N ARG A 181 11.67 -18.53 -1.13
CA ARG A 181 10.31 -18.91 -0.76
C ARG A 181 9.29 -18.59 -1.84
N GLY A 182 9.74 -18.05 -2.99
CA GLY A 182 8.91 -17.69 -4.12
C GLY A 182 8.10 -16.41 -3.92
N ILE A 183 8.36 -15.61 -2.88
CA ILE A 183 7.66 -14.35 -2.63
C ILE A 183 8.39 -13.22 -3.36
N ARG A 184 7.65 -12.45 -4.15
CA ARG A 184 8.15 -11.23 -4.78
C ARG A 184 7.84 -10.02 -3.91
N VAL A 185 8.79 -9.10 -3.77
CA VAL A 185 8.61 -7.88 -2.98
C VAL A 185 9.05 -6.68 -3.80
N ASN A 186 8.13 -5.77 -4.08
CA ASN A 186 8.38 -4.56 -4.86
C ASN A 186 7.76 -3.34 -4.18
N ALA A 187 8.07 -2.15 -4.66
CA ALA A 187 7.40 -0.93 -4.25
C ALA A 187 7.07 -0.03 -5.43
N VAL A 188 6.00 0.75 -5.30
CA VAL A 188 5.77 1.94 -6.11
C VAL A 188 6.28 3.17 -5.36
N ALA A 189 6.77 4.17 -6.08
CA ALA A 189 7.22 5.46 -5.57
C ALA A 189 6.44 6.60 -6.26
N PRO A 190 5.20 6.89 -5.80
CA PRO A 190 4.37 7.92 -6.41
C PRO A 190 4.91 9.32 -6.17
N GLY A 191 4.74 10.20 -7.15
CA GLY A 191 4.78 11.65 -6.98
C GLY A 191 3.55 12.17 -6.24
N MET A 192 3.26 13.46 -6.36
CA MET A 192 2.08 14.05 -5.75
C MET A 192 0.82 13.49 -6.42
N VAL A 193 -0.06 12.90 -5.61
CA VAL A 193 -1.26 12.20 -6.10
C VAL A 193 -2.45 13.14 -6.13
N ARG A 194 -3.28 13.06 -7.17
CA ARG A 194 -4.53 13.83 -7.26
C ARG A 194 -5.59 13.24 -6.32
N THR A 195 -5.50 13.61 -5.08
CA THR A 195 -6.55 13.39 -4.08
C THR A 195 -7.23 14.70 -3.74
N ALA A 196 -8.45 14.65 -3.20
CA ALA A 196 -9.14 15.87 -2.78
C ALA A 196 -8.31 16.68 -1.78
N ASP A 197 -7.63 16.02 -0.84
CA ASP A 197 -6.79 16.67 0.17
C ASP A 197 -5.58 17.36 -0.45
N ASN A 198 -4.88 16.72 -1.38
CA ASN A 198 -3.73 17.30 -2.04
C ASN A 198 -4.13 18.48 -2.94
N VAL A 199 -5.27 18.36 -3.64
CA VAL A 199 -5.80 19.45 -4.45
C VAL A 199 -6.19 20.65 -3.57
N ALA A 200 -6.81 20.39 -2.41
CA ALA A 200 -7.13 21.46 -1.45
C ALA A 200 -5.88 22.14 -0.87
N ALA A 201 -4.81 21.37 -0.61
CA ALA A 201 -3.58 21.88 -0.01
C ALA A 201 -2.68 22.63 -1.00
N VAL A 202 -2.60 22.20 -2.26
CA VAL A 202 -1.58 22.68 -3.23
C VAL A 202 -2.22 23.41 -4.43
N GLY A 203 -3.50 23.19 -4.69
CA GLY A 203 -4.23 23.79 -5.81
C GLY A 203 -4.35 22.86 -7.02
N ALA A 204 -5.41 23.07 -7.82
CA ALA A 204 -5.75 22.20 -8.95
C ALA A 204 -4.74 22.22 -10.11
N GLY A 205 -3.92 23.27 -10.20
CA GLY A 205 -2.95 23.48 -11.30
C GLY A 205 -1.61 22.77 -11.11
N ALA A 206 -1.38 22.10 -9.97
CA ALA A 206 -0.14 21.35 -9.76
C ALA A 206 -0.06 20.08 -10.63
N ALA A 207 1.14 19.59 -10.89
CA ALA A 207 1.35 18.33 -11.60
C ALA A 207 1.04 17.16 -10.67
N TYR A 208 0.00 16.39 -11.01
CA TYR A 208 -0.46 15.27 -10.21
C TYR A 208 -0.31 13.94 -10.95
N VAL A 209 -0.04 12.90 -10.15
CA VAL A 209 -0.24 11.51 -10.56
C VAL A 209 -1.70 11.15 -10.33
N GLU A 210 -2.36 10.60 -11.33
CA GLU A 210 -3.74 10.13 -11.22
C GLU A 210 -3.81 8.82 -10.41
N LEU A 211 -4.91 8.64 -9.66
CA LEU A 211 -5.13 7.44 -8.85
C LEU A 211 -5.05 6.14 -9.68
N ALA A 212 -5.54 6.19 -10.93
CA ALA A 212 -5.49 5.05 -11.84
C ALA A 212 -4.04 4.63 -12.15
N ALA A 213 -3.14 5.57 -12.42
CA ALA A 213 -1.73 5.26 -12.71
C ALA A 213 -1.03 4.57 -11.54
N ILE A 214 -1.40 4.91 -10.29
CA ILE A 214 -0.87 4.24 -9.12
C ILE A 214 -1.43 2.83 -8.99
N ALA A 215 -2.74 2.67 -9.18
CA ALA A 215 -3.37 1.37 -9.18
C ALA A 215 -2.75 0.46 -10.26
N ASP A 216 -2.60 0.93 -11.48
CA ASP A 216 -2.00 0.18 -12.58
C ASP A 216 -0.56 -0.25 -12.26
N GLY A 217 0.25 0.65 -11.68
CA GLY A 217 1.62 0.33 -11.24
C GLY A 217 1.65 -0.76 -10.17
N ILE A 218 0.74 -0.70 -9.18
CA ILE A 218 0.64 -1.71 -8.13
C ILE A 218 0.16 -3.05 -8.71
N LEU A 219 -0.88 -3.05 -9.54
CA LEU A 219 -1.40 -4.26 -10.18
C LEU A 219 -0.34 -4.93 -11.06
N SER A 220 0.44 -4.16 -11.81
CA SER A 220 1.52 -4.71 -12.66
C SER A 220 2.62 -5.41 -11.84
N LEU A 221 2.98 -4.88 -10.67
CA LEU A 221 3.95 -5.50 -9.77
C LEU A 221 3.38 -6.70 -9.02
N ALA A 222 2.07 -6.72 -8.78
CA ALA A 222 1.34 -7.82 -8.14
C ALA A 222 0.95 -8.94 -9.12
N ASP A 223 0.99 -8.69 -10.43
CA ASP A 223 0.59 -9.65 -11.47
C ASP A 223 1.22 -11.03 -11.21
N PRO A 224 0.43 -12.11 -11.14
CA PRO A 224 0.96 -13.45 -10.99
C PRO A 224 1.99 -13.86 -12.06
N ALA A 225 1.92 -13.29 -13.26
CA ALA A 225 2.86 -13.51 -14.33
C ALA A 225 4.14 -12.68 -14.23
N ALA A 226 4.18 -11.66 -13.36
CA ALA A 226 5.36 -10.83 -13.19
C ALA A 226 6.50 -11.59 -12.51
N THR A 227 7.72 -11.31 -12.94
CA THR A 227 8.95 -11.89 -12.36
C THR A 227 9.78 -10.88 -11.57
N ALA A 228 9.43 -9.59 -11.68
CA ALA A 228 10.15 -8.52 -11.01
C ALA A 228 10.10 -8.66 -9.49
N THR A 229 11.24 -8.48 -8.83
CA THR A 229 11.38 -8.38 -7.38
C THR A 229 12.48 -7.39 -7.02
N GLY A 230 12.37 -6.71 -5.87
CA GLY A 230 13.31 -5.70 -5.42
C GLY A 230 13.21 -4.34 -6.14
N GLN A 231 12.20 -4.15 -6.99
CA GLN A 231 12.02 -2.92 -7.77
C GLN A 231 11.37 -1.81 -6.95
N ILE A 232 11.79 -0.57 -7.22
CA ILE A 232 11.12 0.65 -6.77
C ILE A 232 10.66 1.38 -8.02
N LEU A 233 9.38 1.24 -8.36
CA LEU A 233 8.79 1.80 -9.57
C LEU A 233 8.37 3.26 -9.36
N PRO A 234 9.05 4.25 -9.94
CA PRO A 234 8.61 5.64 -9.84
C PRO A 234 7.35 5.84 -10.69
N ILE A 235 6.35 6.52 -10.11
CA ILE A 235 5.14 6.92 -10.83
C ILE A 235 5.08 8.44 -10.80
N ARG A 236 5.35 9.05 -11.95
CA ARG A 236 5.43 10.51 -12.12
C ARG A 236 4.17 11.06 -12.78
N PRO A 237 3.85 12.34 -12.56
CA PRO A 237 2.88 13.02 -13.40
C PRO A 237 3.26 12.89 -14.88
N PRO A 238 2.30 12.89 -15.80
CA PRO A 238 2.60 12.98 -17.23
C PRO A 238 3.47 14.22 -17.50
N ALA A 239 4.40 14.10 -18.44
CA ALA A 239 5.14 15.25 -18.93
C ALA A 239 4.14 16.24 -19.54
N GLY A 240 4.18 17.48 -19.09
CA GLY A 240 3.36 18.56 -19.62
C GLY A 240 3.77 18.95 -21.06
#